data_c2a2f7f6c89f9572997da0aaaef06e18
#
_entry.id   c2a2f7f6c89f9572997da0aaaef06e18
#
_cell.length_a   1.000
_cell.length_b   1.000
_cell.length_c   1.000
_cell.angle_alpha   90.00
_cell.angle_beta   90.00
_cell.angle_gamma   90.00
#
_symmetry.space_group_name_H-M   'P 1'
#
loop_
_entity.id
_entity.type
_entity.pdbx_description
1 polymer ?
#
loop_
_entity_poly.entity_id
_entity_poly.type
_entity_poly.pdbx_seq_one_letter_code
_entity_poly.pdbx_strand_id
1 'polypeptide(L)'
;MLFRTAGTPINFLKHASPDGRRIIFLQDKERSKRHMKKRIIVCVLTLLMLSLMTACGGGTNPDGNTDGFPVPEGEPSYGGEITVGITADLDSSLDPHVSSSSAGTREVLFNVFEGLMKTDPEGNMVPAVAESYTVNDAADEYTFVLRKGIKFHNGNDVTVDDVVYSLSRAAGLETGEPLVADVANIKSVKATGDDTIVIKLAAPDTEFLAHITTAIIPKDIDPSKEVVGTGPFKFAGRKVQDNIVLEKFGEYWGEPAYLDKVTLKVIDNSETLVMSLKSGAIDMATHLIASQVKELQGLNIVEGPSNAVQALYINNSFKPFSDVRVRQALCYAVNKQDILDLAFDGYGSLVGSSMFPALKNYFMDDLTNYYEPDPAKAKELLTEAGYPDGIEFTITVPSTMQQHVDTAQVIVEQLQAAGITAKINQVDWTTWLEDVYKGRKFEATVVSLDSHGVAASDLLARFQSDNAKNFINFSSEEYDAAYKKAISTVDPEAQTEAFKECETILTEQAANVYIQDTSSFVAMGADYYGYVYYPLYVADFAKVYKFAE
;
A
#
# COMPACT_ATOMS: atom_id res chain seq x y z
N MET A 1 -58.90 13.70 12.66
CA MET A 1 -59.43 14.67 11.70
C MET A 1 -58.67 14.47 10.42
N LEU A 2 -59.14 13.65 9.48
CA LEU A 2 -60.00 13.97 8.34
C LEU A 2 -59.44 15.17 7.55
N PHE A 3 -58.96 15.00 6.34
CA PHE A 3 -59.73 14.77 5.11
C PHE A 3 -58.91 14.14 3.98
N ARG A 4 -59.51 13.19 3.35
CA ARG A 4 -59.45 12.63 2.00
C ARG A 4 -59.83 13.64 0.93
N THR A 5 -59.37 13.46 -0.31
CA THR A 5 -60.11 13.21 -1.58
C THR A 5 -59.18 13.47 -2.75
N ALA A 6 -59.22 12.98 -3.90
CA ALA A 6 -59.87 11.89 -4.59
C ALA A 6 -59.31 11.91 -6.03
N GLY A 7 -59.17 10.78 -6.64
CA GLY A 7 -58.73 10.67 -8.04
C GLY A 7 -59.88 10.84 -9.02
N THR A 8 -59.59 11.06 -10.27
CA THR A 8 -60.52 10.78 -11.39
C THR A 8 -59.77 10.29 -12.64
N PRO A 9 -60.38 9.47 -13.46
CA PRO A 9 -59.73 8.53 -14.36
C PRO A 9 -59.58 9.03 -15.80
N ILE A 10 -58.67 8.39 -16.51
CA ILE A 10 -58.43 8.58 -17.94
C ILE A 10 -59.45 7.79 -18.74
N ASN A 11 -60.18 8.45 -19.64
CA ASN A 11 -61.00 7.83 -20.65
C ASN A 11 -60.28 7.78 -22.00
N PHE A 12 -60.13 6.60 -22.53
CA PHE A 12 -59.78 6.34 -23.92
C PHE A 12 -60.98 6.55 -24.83
N LEU A 13 -60.81 7.30 -25.89
CA LEU A 13 -61.70 7.23 -27.07
C LEU A 13 -60.85 7.12 -28.33
N LYS A 14 -61.00 5.99 -29.00
CA LYS A 14 -60.51 5.76 -30.38
C LYS A 14 -61.48 6.42 -31.35
N HIS A 15 -60.96 7.20 -32.33
CA HIS A 15 -61.53 7.28 -33.66
C HIS A 15 -60.44 7.44 -34.70
N ALA A 16 -60.45 6.53 -35.67
CA ALA A 16 -59.64 6.55 -36.86
C ALA A 16 -60.37 7.26 -38.00
N SER A 17 -59.69 8.04 -38.81
CA SER A 17 -59.99 8.29 -40.20
C SER A 17 -58.81 8.92 -40.95
N PRO A 18 -58.72 8.76 -42.29
CA PRO A 18 -57.49 8.66 -43.06
C PRO A 18 -57.14 9.99 -43.71
N ASP A 19 -56.03 10.58 -43.36
CA ASP A 19 -55.20 11.48 -44.13
C ASP A 19 -54.16 12.19 -43.24
N GLY A 20 -53.23 11.41 -42.81
CA GLY A 20 -52.32 11.84 -41.76
C GLY A 20 -50.90 12.21 -42.17
N ARG A 21 -50.66 13.14 -43.14
CA ARG A 21 -49.28 13.51 -43.50
C ARG A 21 -48.92 15.01 -43.44
N ARG A 22 -49.69 15.86 -42.81
CA ARG A 22 -49.32 17.32 -42.81
C ARG A 22 -49.26 18.02 -41.43
N ILE A 23 -49.50 17.36 -40.33
CA ILE A 23 -49.53 18.05 -39.02
C ILE A 23 -48.30 17.74 -38.14
N ILE A 24 -47.48 16.74 -38.47
CA ILE A 24 -46.34 16.32 -37.64
C ILE A 24 -45.11 17.24 -37.78
N PHE A 25 -44.97 17.97 -38.91
CA PHE A 25 -43.77 18.78 -39.13
C PHE A 25 -43.74 20.18 -38.46
N LEU A 26 -44.86 20.69 -37.95
CA LEU A 26 -44.89 22.01 -37.31
C LEU A 26 -44.80 21.96 -35.79
N GLN A 27 -45.16 20.85 -35.14
CA GLN A 27 -45.03 20.70 -33.68
C GLN A 27 -43.60 20.31 -33.25
N ASP A 28 -42.84 19.64 -34.11
CA ASP A 28 -41.45 19.26 -33.81
C ASP A 28 -40.46 20.46 -33.86
N LYS A 29 -40.75 21.47 -34.66
CA LYS A 29 -39.89 22.68 -34.73
C LYS A 29 -40.05 23.58 -33.52
N GLU A 30 -41.19 23.66 -32.90
CA GLU A 30 -41.39 24.42 -31.65
C GLU A 30 -40.91 23.66 -30.42
N ARG A 31 -41.01 22.37 -30.38
CA ARG A 31 -40.46 21.53 -29.30
C ARG A 31 -38.95 21.53 -29.33
N SER A 32 -38.33 21.44 -30.50
CA SER A 32 -36.86 21.52 -30.70
C SER A 32 -36.30 22.87 -30.24
N LYS A 33 -36.98 23.99 -30.58
CA LYS A 33 -36.56 25.33 -30.14
C LYS A 33 -36.72 25.57 -28.65
N ARG A 34 -37.73 24.98 -27.99
CA ARG A 34 -37.88 25.03 -26.53
C ARG A 34 -36.83 24.19 -25.79
N HIS A 35 -36.47 23.03 -26.32
CA HIS A 35 -35.41 22.20 -25.71
C HIS A 35 -34.02 22.82 -25.94
N MET A 36 -33.76 23.44 -27.06
CA MET A 36 -32.51 24.12 -27.35
C MET A 36 -32.34 25.37 -26.49
N LYS A 37 -33.41 26.19 -26.30
CA LYS A 37 -33.37 27.33 -25.36
C LYS A 37 -33.19 26.89 -23.89
N LYS A 38 -33.82 25.79 -23.45
CA LYS A 38 -33.57 25.24 -22.10
C LYS A 38 -32.16 24.68 -21.93
N ARG A 39 -31.59 24.06 -22.94
CA ARG A 39 -30.20 23.57 -22.91
C ARG A 39 -29.19 24.73 -22.91
N ILE A 40 -29.42 25.79 -23.63
CA ILE A 40 -28.56 26.98 -23.63
C ILE A 40 -28.66 27.72 -22.29
N ILE A 41 -29.85 27.84 -21.69
CA ILE A 41 -30.01 28.45 -20.34
C ILE A 41 -29.39 27.57 -19.25
N VAL A 42 -29.45 26.25 -19.35
CA VAL A 42 -28.79 25.34 -18.41
C VAL A 42 -27.26 25.40 -18.57
N CYS A 43 -26.74 25.46 -19.79
CA CYS A 43 -25.29 25.62 -20.03
C CYS A 43 -24.75 26.99 -19.60
N VAL A 44 -25.52 28.07 -19.75
CA VAL A 44 -25.11 29.41 -19.27
C VAL A 44 -25.21 29.51 -17.75
N LEU A 45 -26.19 28.87 -17.10
CA LEU A 45 -26.28 28.79 -15.64
C LEU A 45 -25.22 27.88 -15.04
N THR A 46 -24.81 26.79 -15.70
CA THR A 46 -23.67 25.97 -15.25
C THR A 46 -22.34 26.68 -15.45
N LEU A 47 -22.14 27.47 -16.51
CA LEU A 47 -20.94 28.30 -16.65
C LEU A 47 -20.89 29.47 -15.63
N LEU A 48 -22.05 30.07 -15.27
CA LEU A 48 -22.09 31.10 -14.22
C LEU A 48 -21.94 30.50 -12.80
N MET A 49 -22.35 29.26 -12.56
CA MET A 49 -22.07 28.58 -11.28
C MET A 49 -20.62 28.09 -11.15
N LEU A 50 -19.94 27.79 -12.26
CA LEU A 50 -18.50 27.48 -12.25
C LEU A 50 -17.63 28.72 -11.99
N SER A 51 -18.12 29.94 -12.25
CA SER A 51 -17.36 31.17 -12.00
C SER A 51 -17.60 31.80 -10.61
N LEU A 52 -18.45 31.21 -9.77
CA LEU A 52 -18.73 31.68 -8.41
C LEU A 52 -18.24 30.71 -7.31
N MET A 53 -17.57 29.62 -7.66
CA MET A 53 -16.93 28.69 -6.71
C MET A 53 -15.40 28.86 -6.59
N THR A 54 -14.84 29.95 -7.08
CA THR A 54 -13.42 30.28 -6.90
C THR A 54 -13.14 31.20 -5.72
N ALA A 55 -13.94 31.11 -4.65
CA ALA A 55 -13.59 31.76 -3.40
C ALA A 55 -14.15 30.92 -2.23
N CYS A 56 -13.26 30.28 -1.48
CA CYS A 56 -13.45 29.43 -0.31
C CYS A 56 -13.72 27.95 -0.58
N GLY A 57 -12.65 27.20 -0.72
CA GLY A 57 -12.61 25.76 -0.61
C GLY A 57 -11.16 25.34 -0.68
N GLY A 58 -10.59 24.85 0.41
CA GLY A 58 -9.28 24.18 0.40
C GLY A 58 -9.36 23.01 -0.56
N GLY A 59 -8.75 23.14 -1.71
CA GLY A 59 -8.63 22.10 -2.71
C GLY A 59 -7.44 21.23 -2.32
N THR A 60 -7.68 19.96 -2.07
CA THR A 60 -6.63 18.94 -2.15
C THR A 60 -6.06 18.99 -3.56
N ASN A 61 -4.77 19.34 -3.68
CA ASN A 61 -4.04 19.23 -4.92
C ASN A 61 -3.90 17.76 -5.29
N PRO A 62 -4.02 17.39 -6.57
CA PRO A 62 -3.78 16.01 -7.01
C PRO A 62 -2.32 15.55 -6.83
N ASP A 63 -1.42 16.44 -6.41
CA ASP A 63 0.01 16.18 -6.24
C ASP A 63 0.44 15.85 -4.78
N GLY A 64 -0.50 15.48 -3.91
CA GLY A 64 -0.18 14.95 -2.57
C GLY A 64 0.46 15.93 -1.56
N ASN A 65 0.53 17.22 -1.86
CA ASN A 65 1.08 18.23 -0.96
C ASN A 65 -0.05 18.84 -0.11
N THR A 66 -0.16 18.44 1.16
CA THR A 66 -1.24 18.83 2.08
C THR A 66 -1.00 20.17 2.81
N ASP A 67 0.21 20.72 2.83
CA ASP A 67 0.53 21.95 3.56
C ASP A 67 1.04 23.08 2.66
N GLY A 68 0.19 23.57 1.75
CA GLY A 68 0.14 24.95 1.34
C GLY A 68 1.42 25.71 0.96
N PHE A 69 2.56 25.07 0.71
CA PHE A 69 3.65 25.72 0.00
C PHE A 69 3.23 25.83 -1.47
N PRO A 70 3.14 27.04 -2.02
CA PRO A 70 2.84 27.19 -3.43
C PRO A 70 3.94 26.47 -4.22
N VAL A 71 3.57 25.39 -4.93
CA VAL A 71 4.47 24.80 -5.91
C VAL A 71 4.82 25.93 -6.90
N PRO A 72 6.09 26.27 -7.09
CA PRO A 72 6.47 27.33 -8.04
C PRO A 72 5.92 27.01 -9.41
N GLU A 73 5.47 28.02 -10.15
CA GLU A 73 5.16 27.89 -11.57
C GLU A 73 6.47 27.70 -12.33
N GLY A 74 6.67 26.56 -12.98
CA GLY A 74 7.88 26.28 -13.76
C GLY A 74 7.88 24.86 -14.32
N GLU A 75 8.80 24.61 -15.23
CA GLU A 75 9.04 23.27 -15.76
C GLU A 75 10.11 22.56 -14.90
N PRO A 76 9.95 21.26 -14.61
CA PRO A 76 11.00 20.47 -13.94
C PRO A 76 12.31 20.53 -14.73
N SER A 77 13.43 20.74 -14.04
CA SER A 77 14.75 20.75 -14.67
C SER A 77 15.40 19.38 -14.62
N TYR A 78 16.17 19.08 -15.68
CA TYR A 78 17.04 17.90 -15.71
C TYR A 78 18.44 18.28 -15.24
N GLY A 79 19.08 17.35 -14.49
CA GLY A 79 20.44 17.50 -13.98
C GLY A 79 20.49 17.74 -12.49
N GLY A 80 21.71 17.77 -11.96
CA GLY A 80 21.97 17.99 -10.54
C GLY A 80 21.99 16.70 -9.71
N GLU A 81 22.21 16.90 -8.43
CA GLU A 81 22.40 15.80 -7.47
C GLU A 81 21.52 16.03 -6.25
N ILE A 82 21.23 14.94 -5.51
CA ILE A 82 20.55 14.99 -4.21
C ILE A 82 21.28 14.09 -3.21
N THR A 83 21.35 14.53 -1.95
CA THR A 83 21.82 13.72 -0.83
C THR A 83 20.64 13.35 0.06
N VAL A 84 20.33 12.05 0.15
CA VAL A 84 19.23 11.49 0.91
C VAL A 84 19.74 10.84 2.18
N GLY A 85 19.23 11.20 3.34
CA GLY A 85 19.51 10.51 4.59
C GLY A 85 18.67 9.27 4.75
N ILE A 86 19.30 8.13 5.05
CA ILE A 86 18.65 6.86 5.37
C ILE A 86 19.10 6.36 6.74
N THR A 87 18.21 5.70 7.48
CA THR A 87 18.48 5.27 8.86
C THR A 87 19.21 3.92 8.96
N ALA A 88 19.28 3.16 7.89
CA ALA A 88 19.97 1.87 7.84
C ALA A 88 20.72 1.70 6.53
N ASP A 89 21.85 0.99 6.59
CA ASP A 89 22.58 0.57 5.40
C ASP A 89 21.88 -0.61 4.72
N LEU A 90 22.21 -0.87 3.46
CA LEU A 90 21.69 -2.00 2.70
C LEU A 90 22.17 -3.35 3.26
N ASP A 91 21.51 -4.41 2.91
CA ASP A 91 21.92 -5.77 3.21
C ASP A 91 23.35 -6.06 2.72
N SER A 92 23.98 -7.09 3.25
CA SER A 92 25.33 -7.50 2.84
C SER A 92 25.38 -7.98 1.39
N SER A 93 24.32 -8.62 0.90
CA SER A 93 24.13 -8.97 -0.49
C SER A 93 23.25 -7.94 -1.19
N LEU A 94 23.62 -7.56 -2.40
CA LEU A 94 22.81 -6.73 -3.30
C LEU A 94 22.23 -7.53 -4.47
N ASP A 95 22.33 -8.85 -4.43
CA ASP A 95 21.62 -9.76 -5.35
C ASP A 95 20.11 -9.61 -5.13
N PRO A 96 19.35 -9.12 -6.12
CA PRO A 96 17.94 -8.78 -5.91
C PRO A 96 17.04 -9.98 -5.63
N HIS A 97 17.50 -11.20 -5.93
CA HIS A 97 16.77 -12.43 -5.62
C HIS A 97 17.08 -12.96 -4.20
N VAL A 98 18.06 -12.42 -3.51
CA VAL A 98 18.47 -12.87 -2.16
C VAL A 98 18.27 -11.76 -1.12
N SER A 99 18.50 -10.51 -1.49
CA SER A 99 18.44 -9.35 -0.61
C SER A 99 17.03 -8.74 -0.46
N SER A 100 16.00 -9.37 -1.00
CA SER A 100 14.62 -8.88 -0.97
C SER A 100 13.96 -8.88 0.43
N SER A 101 14.65 -9.35 1.47
CA SER A 101 14.11 -9.44 2.83
C SER A 101 14.11 -8.13 3.59
N SER A 102 15.07 -7.23 3.35
CA SER A 102 15.18 -5.94 4.02
C SER A 102 14.39 -4.86 3.29
N ALA A 103 13.49 -4.17 3.99
CA ALA A 103 12.70 -3.08 3.43
C ALA A 103 13.58 -1.97 2.85
N GLY A 104 14.61 -1.51 3.59
CA GLY A 104 15.51 -0.46 3.14
C GLY A 104 16.32 -0.85 1.90
N THR A 105 16.71 -2.13 1.75
CA THR A 105 17.38 -2.61 0.54
C THR A 105 16.42 -2.60 -0.65
N ARG A 106 15.18 -3.05 -0.48
CA ARG A 106 14.15 -2.99 -1.54
C ARG A 106 13.86 -1.55 -1.95
N GLU A 107 13.73 -0.63 -1.00
CA GLU A 107 13.50 0.79 -1.25
C GLU A 107 14.55 1.40 -2.20
N VAL A 108 15.83 1.14 -1.96
CA VAL A 108 16.92 1.65 -2.79
C VAL A 108 17.00 0.92 -4.12
N LEU A 109 16.92 -0.41 -4.11
CA LEU A 109 17.05 -1.24 -5.31
C LEU A 109 15.86 -1.13 -6.26
N PHE A 110 14.70 -0.61 -5.82
CA PHE A 110 13.58 -0.23 -6.68
C PHE A 110 14.01 0.70 -7.84
N ASN A 111 15.00 1.56 -7.61
CA ASN A 111 15.52 2.47 -8.63
C ASN A 111 16.50 1.80 -9.61
N VAL A 112 16.96 0.58 -9.28
CA VAL A 112 18.02 -0.13 -10.03
C VAL A 112 17.47 -1.30 -10.83
N PHE A 113 16.48 -2.02 -10.29
CA PHE A 113 15.95 -3.23 -10.88
C PHE A 113 14.48 -3.09 -11.26
N GLU A 114 14.10 -3.75 -12.35
CA GLU A 114 12.71 -3.88 -12.77
C GLU A 114 12.40 -5.35 -13.10
N GLY A 115 11.13 -5.72 -12.91
CA GLY A 115 10.57 -7.01 -13.32
C GLY A 115 9.89 -6.93 -14.70
N LEU A 116 9.15 -8.00 -15.05
CA LEU A 116 8.25 -7.94 -16.23
C LEU A 116 7.16 -6.91 -16.04
N MET A 117 6.63 -6.81 -14.83
CA MET A 117 5.65 -5.82 -14.39
C MET A 117 6.27 -4.94 -13.31
N LYS A 118 5.67 -3.77 -13.06
CA LYS A 118 5.95 -2.90 -11.92
C LYS A 118 4.66 -2.29 -11.39
N THR A 119 4.69 -1.82 -10.15
CA THR A 119 3.58 -1.08 -9.54
C THR A 119 3.72 0.40 -9.89
N ASP A 120 2.61 1.07 -10.25
CA ASP A 120 2.54 2.52 -10.38
C ASP A 120 2.18 3.18 -9.03
N PRO A 121 2.23 4.52 -8.90
CA PRO A 121 1.87 5.21 -7.66
C PRO A 121 0.42 4.98 -7.20
N GLU A 122 -0.49 4.66 -8.13
CA GLU A 122 -1.89 4.37 -7.85
C GLU A 122 -2.13 2.93 -7.39
N GLY A 123 -1.08 2.08 -7.40
CA GLY A 123 -1.14 0.67 -7.01
C GLY A 123 -1.52 -0.30 -8.13
N ASN A 124 -1.59 0.18 -9.38
CA ASN A 124 -1.88 -0.69 -10.51
C ASN A 124 -0.61 -1.42 -10.98
N MET A 125 -0.79 -2.66 -11.44
CA MET A 125 0.28 -3.39 -12.12
C MET A 125 0.39 -2.96 -13.57
N VAL A 126 1.52 -2.36 -13.92
CA VAL A 126 1.80 -1.86 -15.27
C VAL A 126 3.00 -2.61 -15.90
N PRO A 127 3.00 -2.82 -17.24
CA PRO A 127 4.13 -3.43 -17.93
C PRO A 127 5.43 -2.61 -17.77
N ALA A 128 6.53 -3.30 -17.45
CA ALA A 128 7.88 -2.74 -17.32
C ALA A 128 8.80 -3.32 -18.41
N VAL A 129 9.60 -4.36 -18.10
CA VAL A 129 10.41 -5.07 -19.10
C VAL A 129 9.51 -5.75 -20.15
N ALA A 130 8.33 -6.20 -19.78
CA ALA A 130 7.29 -6.55 -20.73
C ALA A 130 6.68 -5.31 -21.39
N GLU A 131 6.30 -5.41 -22.66
CA GLU A 131 5.45 -4.44 -23.37
C GLU A 131 3.96 -4.75 -23.14
N SER A 132 3.62 -6.04 -23.09
CA SER A 132 2.24 -6.51 -22.92
C SER A 132 2.23 -7.94 -22.34
N TYR A 133 1.05 -8.34 -21.90
CA TYR A 133 0.81 -9.70 -21.45
C TYR A 133 -0.60 -10.17 -21.82
N THR A 134 -0.80 -11.50 -21.79
CA THR A 134 -2.11 -12.15 -21.81
C THR A 134 -2.12 -13.30 -20.80
N VAL A 135 -3.31 -13.61 -20.29
CA VAL A 135 -3.53 -14.71 -19.35
C VAL A 135 -4.62 -15.62 -19.91
N ASN A 136 -4.49 -16.92 -19.70
CA ASN A 136 -5.53 -17.88 -20.08
C ASN A 136 -6.71 -17.84 -19.08
N ASP A 137 -7.84 -18.44 -19.46
CA ASP A 137 -9.08 -18.46 -18.64
C ASP A 137 -8.90 -19.18 -17.29
N ALA A 138 -7.88 -20.02 -17.15
CA ALA A 138 -7.59 -20.76 -15.92
C ALA A 138 -6.65 -19.99 -14.97
N ALA A 139 -6.11 -18.83 -15.37
CA ALA A 139 -5.10 -18.05 -14.65
C ALA A 139 -3.86 -18.88 -14.22
N ASP A 140 -3.47 -19.90 -15.00
CA ASP A 140 -2.31 -20.75 -14.76
C ASP A 140 -1.26 -20.67 -15.87
N GLU A 141 -1.51 -19.88 -16.93
CA GLU A 141 -0.56 -19.61 -18.01
C GLU A 141 -0.59 -18.13 -18.39
N TYR A 142 0.55 -17.48 -18.26
CA TYR A 142 0.78 -16.07 -18.60
C TYR A 142 1.76 -15.99 -19.77
N THR A 143 1.40 -15.23 -20.80
CA THR A 143 2.26 -14.95 -21.95
C THR A 143 2.66 -13.48 -21.94
N PHE A 144 3.95 -13.20 -21.91
CA PHE A 144 4.50 -11.85 -21.95
C PHE A 144 5.23 -11.61 -23.26
N VAL A 145 5.06 -10.43 -23.82
CA VAL A 145 5.86 -9.93 -24.95
C VAL A 145 6.85 -8.91 -24.40
N LEU A 146 8.14 -9.09 -24.67
CA LEU A 146 9.19 -8.20 -24.17
C LEU A 146 9.21 -6.89 -24.97
N ARG A 147 9.45 -5.80 -24.28
CA ARG A 147 9.70 -4.49 -24.88
C ARG A 147 11.03 -4.51 -25.63
N LYS A 148 11.04 -3.95 -26.85
CA LYS A 148 12.25 -3.89 -27.68
C LYS A 148 13.16 -2.74 -27.26
N GLY A 149 14.45 -2.95 -27.33
CA GLY A 149 15.47 -1.91 -27.09
C GLY A 149 15.72 -1.59 -25.63
N ILE A 150 15.21 -2.41 -24.68
CA ILE A 150 15.62 -2.28 -23.28
C ILE A 150 17.06 -2.74 -23.13
N LYS A 151 17.83 -1.95 -22.40
CA LYS A 151 19.21 -2.28 -22.05
C LYS A 151 19.39 -2.46 -20.56
N PHE A 152 20.29 -3.36 -20.22
CA PHE A 152 20.89 -3.40 -18.90
C PHE A 152 21.87 -2.26 -18.67
N HIS A 153 22.18 -1.95 -17.41
CA HIS A 153 23.14 -0.93 -17.03
C HIS A 153 24.55 -1.12 -17.60
N ASN A 154 24.92 -2.35 -17.96
CA ASN A 154 26.18 -2.67 -18.63
C ASN A 154 26.18 -2.44 -20.16
N GLY A 155 25.05 -1.96 -20.72
CA GLY A 155 24.87 -1.63 -22.14
C GLY A 155 24.40 -2.81 -23.00
N ASN A 156 24.28 -4.03 -22.47
CA ASN A 156 23.75 -5.17 -23.20
C ASN A 156 22.22 -5.06 -23.34
N ASP A 157 21.68 -5.53 -24.46
CA ASP A 157 20.24 -5.64 -24.66
C ASP A 157 19.65 -6.74 -23.75
N VAL A 158 18.43 -6.50 -23.23
CA VAL A 158 17.66 -7.51 -22.50
C VAL A 158 17.10 -8.52 -23.50
N THR A 159 17.31 -9.79 -23.24
CA THR A 159 16.88 -10.90 -24.09
C THR A 159 15.87 -11.82 -23.39
N VAL A 160 15.13 -12.62 -24.15
CA VAL A 160 14.25 -13.67 -23.60
C VAL A 160 15.02 -14.65 -22.70
N ASP A 161 16.30 -14.94 -23.02
CA ASP A 161 17.15 -15.82 -22.23
C ASP A 161 17.45 -15.24 -20.85
N ASP A 162 17.64 -13.92 -20.72
CA ASP A 162 17.86 -13.25 -19.43
C ASP A 162 16.61 -13.35 -18.56
N VAL A 163 15.43 -13.19 -19.15
CA VAL A 163 14.16 -13.34 -18.42
C VAL A 163 13.94 -14.79 -17.98
N VAL A 164 14.18 -15.77 -18.88
CA VAL A 164 14.08 -17.19 -18.53
C VAL A 164 15.05 -17.54 -17.40
N TYR A 165 16.30 -17.06 -17.48
CA TYR A 165 17.30 -17.23 -16.42
C TYR A 165 16.84 -16.62 -15.10
N SER A 166 16.44 -15.35 -15.11
CA SER A 166 16.08 -14.59 -13.91
C SER A 166 14.92 -15.24 -13.15
N LEU A 167 13.83 -15.54 -13.86
CA LEU A 167 12.64 -16.12 -13.25
C LEU A 167 12.84 -17.58 -12.85
N SER A 168 13.56 -18.38 -13.65
CA SER A 168 13.89 -19.76 -13.29
C SER A 168 14.76 -19.83 -12.03
N ARG A 169 15.74 -18.92 -11.93
CA ARG A 169 16.60 -18.79 -10.75
C ARG A 169 15.79 -18.36 -9.53
N ALA A 170 14.99 -17.31 -9.65
CA ALA A 170 14.18 -16.79 -8.55
C ALA A 170 13.17 -17.83 -8.03
N ALA A 171 12.51 -18.55 -8.93
CA ALA A 171 11.55 -19.61 -8.61
C ALA A 171 12.21 -20.94 -8.18
N GLY A 172 13.56 -21.05 -8.24
CA GLY A 172 14.28 -22.26 -7.84
C GLY A 172 14.03 -23.46 -8.74
N LEU A 173 13.73 -23.27 -10.05
CA LEU A 173 13.33 -24.37 -10.94
C LEU A 173 14.43 -25.43 -11.15
N GLU A 174 15.69 -25.04 -10.99
CA GLU A 174 16.83 -25.96 -11.10
C GLU A 174 17.25 -26.54 -9.75
N THR A 175 17.10 -25.77 -8.67
CA THR A 175 17.57 -26.13 -7.33
C THR A 175 16.51 -26.82 -6.48
N GLY A 176 15.23 -26.64 -6.81
CA GLY A 176 14.08 -27.08 -6.02
C GLY A 176 13.75 -26.16 -4.84
N GLU A 177 14.55 -25.11 -4.60
CA GLU A 177 14.36 -24.15 -3.50
C GLU A 177 14.21 -22.74 -4.09
N PRO A 178 13.04 -22.09 -3.98
CA PRO A 178 12.83 -20.74 -4.48
C PRO A 178 13.66 -19.74 -3.67
N LEU A 179 14.32 -18.81 -4.37
CA LEU A 179 15.01 -17.68 -3.76
C LEU A 179 14.02 -16.55 -3.42
N VAL A 180 12.97 -16.40 -4.25
CA VAL A 180 11.91 -15.40 -4.09
C VAL A 180 10.59 -16.14 -3.88
N ALA A 181 10.00 -15.99 -2.73
CA ALA A 181 8.77 -16.70 -2.34
C ALA A 181 7.58 -16.38 -3.26
N ASP A 182 7.48 -15.12 -3.71
CA ASP A 182 6.36 -14.61 -4.50
C ASP A 182 6.24 -15.31 -5.86
N VAL A 183 7.34 -15.83 -6.41
CA VAL A 183 7.35 -16.57 -7.68
C VAL A 183 7.50 -18.08 -7.51
N ALA A 184 7.39 -18.61 -6.29
CA ALA A 184 7.48 -20.03 -6.00
C ALA A 184 6.41 -20.88 -6.70
N ASN A 185 5.28 -20.27 -7.09
CA ASN A 185 4.21 -20.92 -7.85
C ASN A 185 4.57 -21.15 -9.35
N ILE A 186 5.69 -20.62 -9.83
CA ILE A 186 6.13 -20.84 -11.21
C ILE A 186 6.55 -22.31 -11.40
N LYS A 187 5.91 -22.98 -12.33
CA LYS A 187 6.22 -24.36 -12.75
C LYS A 187 7.22 -24.41 -13.91
N SER A 188 7.12 -23.45 -14.82
CA SER A 188 8.07 -23.35 -15.95
C SER A 188 8.06 -21.97 -16.57
N VAL A 189 9.22 -21.54 -17.07
CA VAL A 189 9.42 -20.33 -17.88
C VAL A 189 10.03 -20.75 -19.22
N LYS A 190 9.43 -20.34 -20.34
CA LYS A 190 9.91 -20.73 -21.69
C LYS A 190 9.83 -19.57 -22.66
N ALA A 191 10.92 -19.34 -23.39
CA ALA A 191 10.87 -18.53 -24.59
C ALA A 191 10.16 -19.32 -25.72
N THR A 192 9.23 -18.67 -26.40
CA THR A 192 8.46 -19.25 -27.53
C THR A 192 8.68 -18.48 -28.84
N GLY A 193 9.45 -17.39 -28.80
CA GLY A 193 9.85 -16.54 -29.90
C GLY A 193 11.03 -15.67 -29.50
N ASP A 194 11.39 -14.73 -30.36
CA ASP A 194 12.52 -13.81 -30.10
C ASP A 194 12.21 -12.76 -29.03
N ASP A 195 10.92 -12.53 -28.73
CA ASP A 195 10.44 -11.54 -27.77
C ASP A 195 9.30 -12.06 -26.88
N THR A 196 8.97 -13.34 -26.93
CA THR A 196 7.79 -13.90 -26.27
C THR A 196 8.18 -14.96 -25.24
N ILE A 197 7.62 -14.84 -24.05
CA ILE A 197 7.84 -15.74 -22.91
C ILE A 197 6.50 -16.27 -22.41
N VAL A 198 6.45 -17.58 -22.18
CA VAL A 198 5.30 -18.24 -21.57
C VAL A 198 5.70 -18.75 -20.18
N ILE A 199 4.97 -18.32 -19.17
CA ILE A 199 5.10 -18.74 -17.77
C ILE A 199 3.90 -19.63 -17.44
N LYS A 200 4.16 -20.85 -16.96
CA LYS A 200 3.12 -21.74 -16.42
C LYS A 200 3.25 -21.82 -14.92
N LEU A 201 2.13 -21.73 -14.23
CA LEU A 201 2.04 -21.85 -12.79
C LEU A 201 1.71 -23.29 -12.38
N ALA A 202 2.03 -23.63 -11.13
CA ALA A 202 1.68 -24.94 -10.54
C ALA A 202 0.20 -24.97 -10.10
N ALA A 203 -0.36 -23.83 -9.73
CA ALA A 203 -1.76 -23.60 -9.42
C ALA A 203 -2.22 -22.26 -10.01
N PRO A 204 -3.54 -22.09 -10.32
CA PRO A 204 -4.08 -20.81 -10.74
C PRO A 204 -3.74 -19.68 -9.75
N ASP A 205 -3.43 -18.49 -10.28
CA ASP A 205 -3.11 -17.32 -9.48
C ASP A 205 -3.49 -16.04 -10.27
N THR A 206 -4.56 -15.38 -9.89
CA THR A 206 -5.02 -14.14 -10.54
C THR A 206 -4.28 -12.90 -10.02
N GLU A 207 -3.57 -13.00 -8.88
CA GLU A 207 -2.69 -11.95 -8.36
C GLU A 207 -1.24 -12.08 -8.87
N PHE A 208 -0.94 -13.05 -9.74
CA PHE A 208 0.42 -13.31 -10.23
C PHE A 208 1.12 -12.08 -10.82
N LEU A 209 0.38 -11.14 -11.42
CA LEU A 209 0.96 -9.90 -11.93
C LEU A 209 1.60 -9.04 -10.82
N ALA A 210 1.06 -9.07 -9.61
CA ALA A 210 1.65 -8.41 -8.45
C ALA A 210 2.92 -9.12 -7.96
N HIS A 211 3.03 -10.41 -8.19
CA HIS A 211 4.18 -11.23 -7.80
C HIS A 211 5.33 -11.21 -8.83
N ILE A 212 5.06 -10.88 -10.11
CA ILE A 212 6.06 -10.91 -11.19
C ILE A 212 6.83 -9.58 -11.35
N THR A 213 7.00 -8.85 -10.25
CA THR A 213 7.88 -7.68 -10.15
C THR A 213 9.33 -8.07 -9.88
N THR A 214 9.62 -9.38 -9.78
CA THR A 214 10.95 -9.96 -9.59
C THR A 214 11.94 -9.44 -10.61
N ALA A 215 13.09 -8.97 -10.14
CA ALA A 215 14.13 -8.34 -10.96
C ALA A 215 14.60 -9.21 -12.12
N ILE A 216 14.68 -8.62 -13.31
CA ILE A 216 15.34 -9.22 -14.47
C ILE A 216 16.81 -8.82 -14.46
N ILE A 217 17.69 -9.80 -14.48
CA ILE A 217 19.15 -9.63 -14.41
C ILE A 217 19.85 -10.33 -15.58
N PRO A 218 21.03 -9.87 -16.01
CA PRO A 218 21.79 -10.54 -17.07
C PRO A 218 22.18 -11.97 -16.66
N LYS A 219 22.01 -12.93 -17.55
CA LYS A 219 22.37 -14.35 -17.30
C LYS A 219 23.86 -14.60 -17.17
N ASP A 220 24.66 -13.72 -17.76
CA ASP A 220 26.11 -13.91 -17.90
C ASP A 220 26.92 -13.20 -16.79
N ILE A 221 26.26 -12.67 -15.75
CA ILE A 221 26.93 -12.04 -14.60
C ILE A 221 26.68 -12.83 -13.30
N ASP A 222 27.54 -12.62 -12.32
CA ASP A 222 27.35 -13.06 -10.94
C ASP A 222 26.66 -11.96 -10.14
N PRO A 223 25.36 -12.03 -9.86
CA PRO A 223 24.63 -10.96 -9.19
C PRO A 223 25.06 -10.72 -7.74
N SER A 224 25.86 -11.63 -7.16
CA SER A 224 26.47 -11.40 -5.84
C SER A 224 27.68 -10.45 -5.90
N LYS A 225 28.20 -10.14 -7.09
CA LYS A 225 29.37 -9.31 -7.31
C LYS A 225 29.07 -8.05 -8.11
N GLU A 226 28.09 -8.11 -8.99
CA GLU A 226 27.75 -7.02 -9.91
C GLU A 226 26.28 -6.67 -9.78
N VAL A 227 25.99 -5.39 -9.54
CA VAL A 227 24.63 -4.85 -9.43
C VAL A 227 24.24 -4.26 -10.79
N VAL A 228 23.56 -5.05 -11.61
CA VAL A 228 23.19 -4.68 -12.98
C VAL A 228 21.71 -4.96 -13.20
N GLY A 229 20.92 -3.90 -13.31
CA GLY A 229 19.47 -3.93 -13.58
C GLY A 229 19.12 -3.17 -14.85
N THR A 230 17.83 -2.82 -14.98
CA THR A 230 17.24 -2.09 -16.12
C THR A 230 16.63 -0.76 -15.71
N GLY A 231 16.65 -0.43 -14.41
CA GLY A 231 15.98 0.72 -13.83
C GLY A 231 16.57 2.09 -14.23
N PRO A 232 15.92 3.19 -13.80
CA PRO A 232 16.33 4.55 -14.16
C PRO A 232 17.68 4.99 -13.61
N PHE A 233 18.19 4.31 -12.57
CA PHE A 233 19.51 4.56 -11.99
C PHE A 233 20.37 3.31 -11.99
N LYS A 234 21.68 3.53 -12.22
CA LYS A 234 22.73 2.54 -12.05
C LYS A 234 23.30 2.61 -10.64
N PHE A 235 23.58 1.47 -10.05
CA PHE A 235 24.37 1.40 -8.83
C PHE A 235 25.84 1.73 -9.13
N ALA A 236 26.31 2.88 -8.66
CA ALA A 236 27.67 3.36 -8.92
C ALA A 236 28.66 2.92 -7.82
N GLY A 237 28.19 2.66 -6.61
CA GLY A 237 29.04 2.18 -5.54
C GLY A 237 28.42 2.29 -4.15
N ARG A 238 29.09 1.64 -3.18
CA ARG A 238 28.73 1.66 -1.76
C ARG A 238 29.97 1.69 -0.90
N LYS A 239 29.95 2.55 0.11
CA LYS A 239 30.87 2.49 1.24
C LYS A 239 30.04 2.08 2.47
N VAL A 240 30.26 0.84 2.93
CA VAL A 240 29.48 0.22 4.01
C VAL A 240 29.41 1.12 5.24
N GLN A 241 28.21 1.29 5.79
CA GLN A 241 27.89 2.17 6.94
C GLN A 241 28.23 3.67 6.71
N ASP A 242 28.33 4.09 5.45
CA ASP A 242 28.59 5.50 5.11
C ASP A 242 27.64 5.99 4.01
N ASN A 243 27.78 5.46 2.77
CA ASN A 243 26.95 5.91 1.67
C ASN A 243 26.74 4.87 0.57
N ILE A 244 25.67 5.10 -0.22
CA ILE A 244 25.37 4.43 -1.48
C ILE A 244 25.23 5.51 -2.56
N VAL A 245 25.75 5.26 -3.76
CA VAL A 245 25.68 6.20 -4.88
C VAL A 245 24.93 5.54 -6.04
N LEU A 246 23.91 6.24 -6.52
CA LEU A 246 23.18 5.90 -7.73
C LEU A 246 23.44 6.99 -8.77
N GLU A 247 23.69 6.59 -10.02
CA GLU A 247 23.86 7.49 -11.16
C GLU A 247 22.78 7.25 -12.21
N LYS A 248 22.26 8.32 -12.81
CA LYS A 248 21.27 8.27 -13.88
C LYS A 248 21.67 7.32 -14.99
N PHE A 249 20.75 6.46 -15.42
CA PHE A 249 20.94 5.63 -16.60
C PHE A 249 20.47 6.36 -17.85
N GLY A 250 21.40 6.90 -18.64
CA GLY A 250 21.07 7.71 -19.82
C GLY A 250 20.42 6.94 -20.97
N GLU A 251 20.47 5.61 -20.99
CA GLU A 251 19.80 4.74 -21.97
C GLU A 251 18.55 4.06 -21.39
N TYR A 252 17.98 4.61 -20.29
CA TYR A 252 16.74 4.08 -19.71
C TYR A 252 15.60 4.10 -20.72
N TRP A 253 14.85 3.02 -20.81
CA TRP A 253 13.77 2.83 -21.78
C TRP A 253 12.51 3.64 -21.50
N GLY A 254 12.29 4.04 -20.25
CA GLY A 254 11.14 4.80 -19.77
C GLY A 254 11.43 6.30 -19.71
N GLU A 255 10.66 7.02 -18.90
CA GLU A 255 10.91 8.44 -18.63
C GLU A 255 12.25 8.60 -17.90
N PRO A 256 13.17 9.41 -18.43
CA PRO A 256 14.48 9.58 -17.82
C PRO A 256 14.34 10.24 -16.45
N ALA A 257 15.15 9.78 -15.47
CA ALA A 257 15.24 10.44 -14.17
C ALA A 257 15.60 11.92 -14.33
N TYR A 258 15.05 12.79 -13.49
CA TYR A 258 15.40 14.21 -13.51
C TYR A 258 16.82 14.45 -13.03
N LEU A 259 17.19 13.88 -11.89
CA LEU A 259 18.52 14.06 -11.27
C LEU A 259 19.57 13.16 -11.92
N ASP A 260 20.81 13.65 -11.99
CA ASP A 260 21.95 12.89 -12.53
C ASP A 260 22.52 11.90 -11.51
N LYS A 261 22.37 12.23 -10.20
CA LYS A 261 22.96 11.43 -9.13
C LYS A 261 22.16 11.52 -7.83
N VAL A 262 22.03 10.38 -7.15
CA VAL A 262 21.49 10.27 -5.79
C VAL A 262 22.57 9.69 -4.89
N THR A 263 22.90 10.38 -3.79
CA THR A 263 23.78 9.87 -2.75
C THR A 263 22.97 9.59 -1.49
N LEU A 264 22.79 8.31 -1.15
CA LEU A 264 22.14 7.93 0.10
C LEU A 264 23.19 7.87 1.20
N LYS A 265 23.02 8.67 2.24
CA LYS A 265 23.93 8.76 3.38
C LYS A 265 23.34 8.03 4.59
N VAL A 266 24.08 7.07 5.14
CA VAL A 266 23.65 6.31 6.32
C VAL A 266 23.79 7.19 7.57
N ILE A 267 22.66 7.41 8.25
CA ILE A 267 22.57 8.19 9.50
C ILE A 267 21.63 7.42 10.44
N ASP A 268 22.18 6.54 11.25
CA ASP A 268 21.45 5.57 12.09
C ASP A 268 20.71 6.20 13.29
N ASN A 269 20.98 7.47 13.59
CA ASN A 269 20.34 8.20 14.67
C ASN A 269 19.35 9.22 14.13
N SER A 270 18.08 9.10 14.52
CA SER A 270 16.98 9.95 14.06
C SER A 270 17.17 11.45 14.37
N GLU A 271 17.73 11.80 15.54
CA GLU A 271 17.99 13.20 15.89
C GLU A 271 19.10 13.79 15.00
N THR A 272 20.13 12.99 14.72
CA THR A 272 21.21 13.37 13.80
C THR A 272 20.69 13.54 12.38
N LEU A 273 19.73 12.70 11.94
CA LEU A 273 19.06 12.81 10.64
C LEU A 273 18.33 14.17 10.53
N VAL A 274 17.49 14.50 11.51
CA VAL A 274 16.76 15.78 11.57
C VAL A 274 17.73 16.98 11.60
N MET A 275 18.81 16.90 12.38
CA MET A 275 19.82 17.97 12.42
C MET A 275 20.57 18.12 11.09
N SER A 276 20.81 17.01 10.39
CA SER A 276 21.47 17.02 9.07
C SER A 276 20.59 17.69 8.01
N LEU A 277 19.27 17.47 8.04
CA LEU A 277 18.30 18.20 7.21
C LEU A 277 18.30 19.69 7.52
N LYS A 278 18.18 20.07 8.80
CA LYS A 278 18.18 21.47 9.24
C LYS A 278 19.44 22.24 8.81
N SER A 279 20.58 21.58 8.81
CA SER A 279 21.87 22.19 8.43
C SER A 279 22.14 22.16 6.92
N GLY A 280 21.33 21.49 6.11
CA GLY A 280 21.58 21.26 4.70
C GLY A 280 22.75 20.29 4.43
N ALA A 281 23.12 19.45 5.40
CA ALA A 281 24.14 18.41 5.20
C ALA A 281 23.58 17.19 4.42
N ILE A 282 22.25 17.08 4.36
CA ILE A 282 21.46 16.25 3.47
C ILE A 282 20.31 17.09 2.92
N ASP A 283 19.84 16.75 1.72
CA ASP A 283 18.78 17.47 1.02
C ASP A 283 17.40 16.86 1.26
N MET A 284 17.34 15.58 1.59
CA MET A 284 16.08 14.82 1.74
C MET A 284 16.23 13.75 2.82
N ALA A 285 15.13 13.43 3.49
CA ALA A 285 14.98 12.23 4.30
C ALA A 285 13.57 11.65 4.15
N THR A 286 13.49 10.32 4.13
CA THR A 286 12.25 9.53 4.07
C THR A 286 11.89 8.97 5.44
N HIS A 287 10.65 8.48 5.59
CA HIS A 287 10.15 7.78 6.78
C HIS A 287 10.25 8.59 8.09
N LEU A 288 10.07 9.91 8.00
CA LEU A 288 9.97 10.75 9.18
C LEU A 288 8.59 10.60 9.83
N ILE A 289 8.53 10.88 11.13
CA ILE A 289 7.28 10.89 11.92
C ILE A 289 6.82 12.32 12.21
N ALA A 290 5.56 12.51 12.59
CA ALA A 290 4.95 13.82 12.82
C ALA A 290 5.75 14.71 13.78
N SER A 291 6.28 14.18 14.88
CA SER A 291 7.08 14.93 15.84
C SER A 291 8.39 15.48 15.25
N GLN A 292 9.00 14.76 14.31
CA GLN A 292 10.24 15.19 13.64
C GLN A 292 9.99 16.30 12.63
N VAL A 293 8.91 16.18 11.81
CA VAL A 293 8.63 17.20 10.79
C VAL A 293 8.19 18.52 11.38
N LYS A 294 7.59 18.54 12.57
CA LYS A 294 7.29 19.79 13.30
C LYS A 294 8.52 20.66 13.57
N GLU A 295 9.69 20.05 13.62
CA GLU A 295 10.95 20.74 13.81
C GLU A 295 11.58 21.25 12.50
N LEU A 296 11.06 20.88 11.33
CA LEU A 296 11.63 21.12 10.00
C LEU A 296 10.91 22.30 9.31
N GLN A 297 11.24 23.54 9.72
CA GLN A 297 10.69 24.73 9.09
C GLN A 297 11.41 25.09 7.80
N GLY A 298 10.66 25.52 6.78
CA GLY A 298 11.22 25.99 5.50
C GLY A 298 11.69 24.87 4.56
N LEU A 299 11.33 23.62 4.84
CA LEU A 299 11.51 22.46 3.97
C LEU A 299 10.19 22.05 3.34
N ASN A 300 10.23 21.41 2.18
CA ASN A 300 9.05 20.79 1.58
C ASN A 300 8.75 19.47 2.31
N ILE A 301 7.59 19.41 2.95
CA ILE A 301 7.13 18.22 3.65
C ILE A 301 6.03 17.58 2.81
N VAL A 302 6.18 16.30 2.52
CA VAL A 302 5.17 15.49 1.84
C VAL A 302 4.69 14.43 2.82
N GLU A 303 3.40 14.43 3.12
CA GLU A 303 2.75 13.40 3.92
C GLU A 303 2.23 12.29 3.01
N GLY A 304 2.33 11.05 3.46
CA GLY A 304 1.73 9.90 2.81
C GLY A 304 1.55 8.71 3.74
N PRO A 305 0.98 7.61 3.26
CA PRO A 305 0.75 6.41 4.06
C PRO A 305 2.06 5.67 4.35
N SER A 306 2.12 4.99 5.50
CA SER A 306 3.18 4.00 5.77
C SER A 306 2.94 2.68 5.06
N ASN A 307 1.73 2.45 4.56
CA ASN A 307 1.29 1.19 3.96
C ASN A 307 1.46 -0.02 4.91
N ALA A 308 1.10 0.19 6.16
CA ALA A 308 1.26 -0.80 7.20
C ALA A 308 0.12 -0.71 8.23
N VAL A 309 -0.45 -1.85 8.57
CA VAL A 309 -1.54 -1.93 9.55
C VAL A 309 -0.98 -1.98 10.96
N GLN A 310 -1.10 -0.88 11.71
CA GLN A 310 -0.85 -0.87 13.14
C GLN A 310 -2.06 -1.46 13.89
N ALA A 311 -1.79 -2.38 14.79
CA ALA A 311 -2.83 -3.00 15.62
C ALA A 311 -2.29 -3.38 17.01
N LEU A 312 -3.19 -3.55 17.96
CA LEU A 312 -2.94 -4.39 19.11
C LEU A 312 -3.14 -5.85 18.66
N TYR A 313 -2.05 -6.51 18.30
CA TYR A 313 -2.04 -7.93 17.92
C TYR A 313 -2.19 -8.80 19.17
N ILE A 314 -3.18 -9.67 19.16
CA ILE A 314 -3.63 -10.45 20.29
C ILE A 314 -3.21 -11.90 20.11
N ASN A 315 -2.54 -12.51 21.07
CA ASN A 315 -2.29 -13.94 21.03
C ASN A 315 -3.58 -14.73 21.31
N ASN A 316 -4.24 -15.20 20.25
CA ASN A 316 -5.54 -15.88 20.34
C ASN A 316 -5.48 -17.23 21.09
N SER A 317 -4.29 -17.78 21.35
CA SER A 317 -4.13 -18.99 22.18
C SER A 317 -3.95 -18.68 23.67
N PHE A 318 -3.70 -17.43 24.05
CA PHE A 318 -3.65 -17.01 25.45
C PHE A 318 -5.05 -17.09 26.06
N LYS A 319 -5.18 -17.74 27.24
CA LYS A 319 -6.46 -18.19 27.75
C LYS A 319 -7.58 -17.12 27.79
N PRO A 320 -7.39 -15.89 28.28
CA PRO A 320 -8.46 -14.90 28.18
C PRO A 320 -8.85 -14.63 26.74
N PHE A 321 -7.90 -14.52 25.82
CA PHE A 321 -8.11 -14.14 24.42
C PHE A 321 -8.57 -15.29 23.51
N SER A 322 -8.58 -16.53 24.00
CA SER A 322 -9.16 -17.67 23.27
C SER A 322 -10.69 -17.55 23.13
N ASP A 323 -11.33 -16.73 23.95
CA ASP A 323 -12.75 -16.40 23.85
C ASP A 323 -12.96 -15.15 22.99
N VAL A 324 -13.71 -15.28 21.91
CA VAL A 324 -14.00 -14.16 20.97
C VAL A 324 -14.62 -12.95 21.68
N ARG A 325 -15.47 -13.19 22.70
CA ARG A 325 -16.12 -12.11 23.45
C ARG A 325 -15.11 -11.25 24.20
N VAL A 326 -14.03 -11.86 24.71
CA VAL A 326 -12.93 -11.10 25.34
C VAL A 326 -12.20 -10.24 24.31
N ARG A 327 -11.93 -10.76 23.11
CA ARG A 327 -11.29 -10.00 22.04
C ARG A 327 -12.19 -8.85 21.55
N GLN A 328 -13.49 -9.12 21.39
CA GLN A 328 -14.49 -8.09 21.06
C GLN A 328 -14.56 -7.01 22.15
N ALA A 329 -14.45 -7.40 23.43
CA ALA A 329 -14.38 -6.44 24.53
C ALA A 329 -13.18 -5.50 24.41
N LEU A 330 -12.01 -6.00 23.98
CA LEU A 330 -10.85 -5.14 23.68
C LEU A 330 -11.14 -4.17 22.54
N CYS A 331 -11.80 -4.62 21.47
CA CYS A 331 -12.17 -3.77 20.36
C CYS A 331 -13.14 -2.64 20.77
N TYR A 332 -14.14 -2.92 21.62
CA TYR A 332 -15.04 -1.89 22.17
C TYR A 332 -14.39 -0.98 23.21
N ALA A 333 -13.32 -1.44 23.88
CA ALA A 333 -12.64 -0.66 24.91
C ALA A 333 -11.64 0.35 24.33
N VAL A 334 -11.22 0.20 23.07
CA VAL A 334 -10.20 1.03 22.43
C VAL A 334 -10.84 2.04 21.48
N ASN A 335 -10.59 3.33 21.75
CA ASN A 335 -10.93 4.43 20.84
C ASN A 335 -9.74 4.72 19.92
N LYS A 336 -9.84 4.33 18.66
CA LYS A 336 -8.78 4.50 17.67
C LYS A 336 -8.54 5.97 17.33
N GLN A 337 -9.58 6.81 17.32
CA GLN A 337 -9.46 8.23 17.07
C GLN A 337 -8.63 8.94 18.16
N ASP A 338 -8.85 8.60 19.43
CA ASP A 338 -8.03 9.15 20.52
C ASP A 338 -6.55 8.75 20.39
N ILE A 339 -6.26 7.52 19.89
CA ILE A 339 -4.87 7.11 19.62
C ILE A 339 -4.28 7.98 18.52
N LEU A 340 -5.00 8.19 17.42
CA LEU A 340 -4.58 9.02 16.30
C LEU A 340 -4.30 10.47 16.79
N ASP A 341 -5.21 11.05 17.55
CA ASP A 341 -5.11 12.42 18.00
C ASP A 341 -4.00 12.63 19.05
N LEU A 342 -3.85 11.69 20.00
CA LEU A 342 -2.93 11.85 21.14
C LEU A 342 -1.49 11.41 20.84
N ALA A 343 -1.32 10.33 20.05
CA ALA A 343 0.00 9.76 19.78
C ALA A 343 0.55 10.13 18.41
N PHE A 344 -0.31 10.56 17.47
CA PHE A 344 0.08 10.87 16.08
C PHE A 344 -0.33 12.27 15.62
N ASP A 345 -0.81 13.14 16.53
CA ASP A 345 -1.22 14.52 16.18
C ASP A 345 -2.33 14.61 15.11
N GLY A 346 -3.13 13.57 14.98
CA GLY A 346 -4.18 13.44 13.95
C GLY A 346 -3.70 12.92 12.60
N TYR A 347 -2.43 12.54 12.45
CA TYR A 347 -1.87 12.04 11.20
C TYR A 347 -1.96 10.52 11.10
N GLY A 348 -2.62 10.01 10.06
CA GLY A 348 -2.84 8.59 9.79
C GLY A 348 -4.24 8.32 9.25
N SER A 349 -4.50 7.09 8.88
CA SER A 349 -5.80 6.62 8.40
C SER A 349 -6.29 5.47 9.26
N LEU A 350 -7.46 5.61 9.88
CA LEU A 350 -8.04 4.52 10.68
C LEU A 350 -8.36 3.31 9.80
N VAL A 351 -8.17 2.11 10.34
CA VAL A 351 -8.48 0.86 9.65
C VAL A 351 -9.34 -0.06 10.52
N GLY A 352 -10.10 -0.96 9.88
CA GLY A 352 -10.99 -1.90 10.55
C GLY A 352 -10.54 -3.36 10.43
N SER A 353 -9.65 -3.66 9.50
CA SER A 353 -9.16 -5.00 9.19
C SER A 353 -7.66 -4.99 8.92
N SER A 354 -7.11 -6.10 8.45
CA SER A 354 -5.70 -6.21 8.06
C SER A 354 -5.46 -5.70 6.64
N MET A 355 -6.02 -4.52 6.30
CA MET A 355 -5.88 -3.87 5.01
C MET A 355 -5.71 -2.37 5.20
N PHE A 356 -4.93 -1.70 4.35
CA PHE A 356 -4.69 -0.26 4.41
C PHE A 356 -5.25 0.46 3.16
N PRO A 357 -5.60 1.76 3.26
CA PRO A 357 -6.35 2.48 2.22
C PRO A 357 -5.69 2.53 0.84
N ALA A 358 -4.35 2.43 0.75
CA ALA A 358 -3.66 2.45 -0.54
C ALA A 358 -3.98 1.23 -1.43
N LEU A 359 -4.41 0.10 -0.83
CA LEU A 359 -4.93 -1.06 -1.56
C LEU A 359 -6.42 -0.89 -1.88
N LYS A 360 -6.76 0.11 -2.68
CA LYS A 360 -8.11 0.64 -2.93
C LYS A 360 -9.15 -0.40 -3.33
N ASN A 361 -8.75 -1.46 -4.07
CA ASN A 361 -9.67 -2.49 -4.54
C ASN A 361 -10.18 -3.38 -3.41
N TYR A 362 -9.37 -3.54 -2.37
CA TYR A 362 -9.63 -4.44 -1.26
C TYR A 362 -10.09 -3.71 0.00
N PHE A 363 -9.55 -2.53 0.29
CA PHE A 363 -9.85 -1.78 1.51
C PHE A 363 -11.35 -1.55 1.71
N MET A 364 -11.84 -1.86 2.91
CA MET A 364 -13.24 -1.73 3.31
C MET A 364 -13.37 -0.65 4.39
N ASP A 365 -13.76 0.55 3.97
CA ASP A 365 -13.92 1.72 4.85
C ASP A 365 -15.02 1.52 5.92
N ASP A 366 -16.08 0.77 5.60
CA ASP A 366 -17.18 0.44 6.51
C ASP A 366 -16.75 -0.42 7.71
N LEU A 367 -15.68 -1.21 7.59
CA LEU A 367 -15.11 -1.95 8.71
C LEU A 367 -14.37 -1.05 9.71
N THR A 368 -13.96 0.15 9.30
CA THR A 368 -13.21 1.09 10.15
C THR A 368 -13.94 1.39 11.46
N ASN A 369 -15.25 1.56 11.40
CA ASN A 369 -16.08 1.87 12.56
C ASN A 369 -16.97 0.68 13.02
N TYR A 370 -16.62 -0.55 12.66
CA TYR A 370 -17.38 -1.74 13.06
C TYR A 370 -17.52 -1.86 14.60
N TYR A 371 -16.46 -1.56 15.33
CA TYR A 371 -16.45 -1.46 16.79
C TYR A 371 -16.38 0.01 17.20
N GLU A 372 -17.54 0.64 17.44
CA GLU A 372 -17.57 1.97 18.07
C GLU A 372 -17.19 1.86 19.54
N PRO A 373 -16.37 2.79 20.09
CA PRO A 373 -15.92 2.73 21.47
C PRO A 373 -17.08 2.70 22.48
N ASP A 374 -17.20 1.62 23.23
CA ASP A 374 -18.21 1.41 24.28
C ASP A 374 -17.62 0.59 25.44
N PRO A 375 -17.02 1.23 26.45
CA PRO A 375 -16.49 0.55 27.62
C PRO A 375 -17.55 -0.19 28.45
N ALA A 376 -18.82 0.19 28.37
CA ALA A 376 -19.89 -0.52 29.07
C ALA A 376 -20.20 -1.84 28.37
N LYS A 377 -20.25 -1.85 27.05
CA LYS A 377 -20.38 -3.07 26.23
C LYS A 377 -19.19 -4.00 26.42
N ALA A 378 -17.97 -3.45 26.51
CA ALA A 378 -16.76 -4.22 26.81
C ALA A 378 -16.89 -4.96 28.17
N LYS A 379 -17.36 -4.29 29.23
CA LYS A 379 -17.61 -4.92 30.53
C LYS A 379 -18.68 -6.01 30.49
N GLU A 380 -19.75 -5.79 29.71
CA GLU A 380 -20.81 -6.79 29.52
C GLU A 380 -20.23 -8.05 28.90
N LEU A 381 -19.49 -7.93 27.80
CA LEU A 381 -18.83 -9.05 27.11
C LEU A 381 -17.83 -9.80 28.01
N LEU A 382 -17.03 -9.08 28.80
CA LEU A 382 -16.14 -9.71 29.77
C LEU A 382 -16.91 -10.51 30.82
N THR A 383 -18.02 -9.97 31.34
CA THR A 383 -18.87 -10.66 32.32
C THR A 383 -19.47 -11.93 31.73
N GLU A 384 -19.99 -11.85 30.48
CA GLU A 384 -20.53 -13.01 29.75
C GLU A 384 -19.46 -14.08 29.46
N ALA A 385 -18.20 -13.65 29.26
CA ALA A 385 -17.06 -14.53 29.06
C ALA A 385 -16.53 -15.14 30.37
N GLY A 386 -17.10 -14.74 31.52
CA GLY A 386 -16.71 -15.27 32.83
C GLY A 386 -15.65 -14.45 33.57
N TYR A 387 -15.44 -13.20 33.17
CA TYR A 387 -14.49 -12.26 33.77
C TYR A 387 -15.17 -11.01 34.34
N PRO A 388 -16.11 -11.14 35.31
CA PRO A 388 -16.87 -9.99 35.84
C PRO A 388 -15.98 -8.97 36.58
N ASP A 389 -14.82 -9.39 37.07
CA ASP A 389 -13.85 -8.54 37.75
C ASP A 389 -12.77 -7.97 36.80
N GLY A 390 -12.94 -8.20 35.49
CA GLY A 390 -12.00 -7.80 34.44
C GLY A 390 -10.89 -8.83 34.21
N ILE A 391 -9.88 -8.43 33.42
CA ILE A 391 -8.70 -9.26 33.08
C ILE A 391 -7.42 -8.44 33.28
N GLU A 392 -6.31 -9.14 33.45
CA GLU A 392 -4.97 -8.54 33.45
C GLU A 392 -4.11 -9.21 32.39
N PHE A 393 -3.33 -8.40 31.61
CA PHE A 393 -2.39 -8.91 30.61
C PHE A 393 -1.24 -7.94 30.32
N THR A 394 -0.24 -8.43 29.57
CA THR A 394 0.96 -7.69 29.19
C THR A 394 0.95 -7.35 27.70
N ILE A 395 1.24 -6.10 27.37
CA ILE A 395 1.51 -5.62 26.00
C ILE A 395 3.02 -5.55 25.83
N THR A 396 3.60 -6.46 25.05
CA THR A 396 5.03 -6.45 24.74
C THR A 396 5.25 -5.58 23.50
N VAL A 397 6.14 -4.56 23.59
CA VAL A 397 6.42 -3.63 22.48
C VAL A 397 7.91 -3.50 22.23
N PRO A 398 8.35 -3.34 20.95
CA PRO A 398 9.74 -3.04 20.64
C PRO A 398 10.10 -1.61 21.10
N SER A 399 11.08 -1.51 22.00
CA SER A 399 11.49 -0.24 22.64
C SER A 399 12.10 0.78 21.70
N THR A 400 12.58 0.34 20.53
CA THR A 400 13.17 1.21 19.50
C THR A 400 12.13 1.89 18.60
N MET A 401 10.85 1.49 18.71
CA MET A 401 9.75 2.02 17.90
C MET A 401 8.81 2.84 18.79
N GLN A 402 9.18 4.11 19.02
CA GLN A 402 8.49 4.99 19.98
C GLN A 402 6.99 5.11 19.71
N GLN A 403 6.58 5.22 18.44
CA GLN A 403 5.16 5.29 18.05
C GLN A 403 4.32 4.10 18.50
N HIS A 404 4.90 2.89 18.61
CA HIS A 404 4.18 1.72 19.14
C HIS A 404 4.12 1.73 20.67
N VAL A 405 5.14 2.30 21.30
CA VAL A 405 5.14 2.51 22.76
C VAL A 405 4.06 3.53 23.14
N ASP A 406 3.97 4.66 22.40
CA ASP A 406 2.97 5.71 22.64
C ASP A 406 1.54 5.18 22.41
N THR A 407 1.32 4.41 21.34
CA THR A 407 0.06 3.72 21.11
C THR A 407 -0.32 2.81 22.27
N ALA A 408 0.63 1.99 22.76
CA ALA A 408 0.38 1.09 23.88
C ALA A 408 0.04 1.85 25.17
N GLN A 409 0.63 3.02 25.40
CA GLN A 409 0.31 3.87 26.57
C GLN A 409 -1.14 4.35 26.52
N VAL A 410 -1.60 4.86 25.36
CA VAL A 410 -3.00 5.30 25.19
C VAL A 410 -3.96 4.11 25.38
N ILE A 411 -3.65 2.95 24.81
CA ILE A 411 -4.46 1.73 24.97
C ILE A 411 -4.57 1.34 26.45
N VAL A 412 -3.47 1.33 27.21
CA VAL A 412 -3.48 0.98 28.65
C VAL A 412 -4.42 1.88 29.45
N GLU A 413 -4.41 3.17 29.18
CA GLU A 413 -5.32 4.15 29.81
C GLU A 413 -6.79 3.87 29.48
N GLN A 414 -7.10 3.64 28.20
CA GLN A 414 -8.47 3.40 27.72
C GLN A 414 -9.06 2.10 28.29
N LEU A 415 -8.26 1.03 28.37
CA LEU A 415 -8.69 -0.27 28.87
C LEU A 415 -9.19 -0.23 30.32
N GLN A 416 -8.69 0.69 31.15
CA GLN A 416 -9.13 0.86 32.54
C GLN A 416 -10.62 1.15 32.66
N ALA A 417 -11.20 1.92 31.72
CA ALA A 417 -12.62 2.22 31.70
C ALA A 417 -13.50 0.98 31.52
N ALA A 418 -12.97 -0.06 30.89
CA ALA A 418 -13.63 -1.36 30.74
C ALA A 418 -13.31 -2.36 31.88
N GLY A 419 -12.51 -1.95 32.90
CA GLY A 419 -12.09 -2.83 33.99
C GLY A 419 -10.95 -3.78 33.60
N ILE A 420 -10.21 -3.46 32.53
CA ILE A 420 -9.08 -4.24 32.04
C ILE A 420 -7.79 -3.58 32.51
N THR A 421 -6.86 -4.37 33.06
CA THR A 421 -5.54 -3.91 33.50
C THR A 421 -4.49 -4.43 32.50
N ALA A 422 -3.83 -3.54 31.79
CA ALA A 422 -2.72 -3.90 30.90
C ALA A 422 -1.40 -3.29 31.40
N LYS A 423 -0.29 -4.02 31.20
CA LYS A 423 1.07 -3.57 31.55
C LYS A 423 1.94 -3.56 30.30
N ILE A 424 2.76 -2.54 30.12
CA ILE A 424 3.68 -2.47 29.00
C ILE A 424 5.01 -3.13 29.40
N ASN A 425 5.48 -4.05 28.54
CA ASN A 425 6.80 -4.65 28.61
C ASN A 425 7.58 -4.25 27.36
N GLN A 426 8.58 -3.36 27.53
CA GLN A 426 9.44 -2.94 26.41
C GLN A 426 10.63 -3.88 26.27
N VAL A 427 10.87 -4.36 25.06
CA VAL A 427 11.99 -5.24 24.71
C VAL A 427 12.75 -4.69 23.51
N ASP A 428 14.02 -5.08 23.30
CA ASP A 428 14.73 -4.77 22.07
C ASP A 428 14.15 -5.52 20.87
N TRP A 429 14.44 -5.04 19.66
CA TRP A 429 13.90 -5.61 18.42
C TRP A 429 14.25 -7.09 18.22
N THR A 430 15.48 -7.50 18.57
CA THR A 430 15.91 -8.88 18.42
C THR A 430 15.11 -9.81 19.33
N THR A 431 14.94 -9.42 20.61
CA THR A 431 14.12 -10.13 21.58
C THR A 431 12.65 -10.19 21.11
N TRP A 432 12.10 -9.08 20.59
CA TRP A 432 10.75 -9.08 20.05
C TRP A 432 10.61 -10.09 18.91
N LEU A 433 11.55 -10.08 17.96
CA LEU A 433 11.53 -10.97 16.79
C LEU A 433 11.62 -12.46 17.21
N GLU A 434 12.50 -12.79 18.16
CA GLU A 434 12.71 -14.17 18.59
C GLU A 434 11.59 -14.68 19.52
N ASP A 435 11.18 -13.90 20.52
CA ASP A 435 10.22 -14.36 21.51
C ASP A 435 8.76 -14.10 21.11
N VAL A 436 8.45 -12.90 20.54
CA VAL A 436 7.08 -12.54 20.18
C VAL A 436 6.73 -13.14 18.81
N TYR A 437 7.45 -12.76 17.75
CA TYR A 437 7.09 -13.13 16.40
C TYR A 437 7.32 -14.61 16.09
N LYS A 438 8.54 -15.11 16.32
CA LYS A 438 8.89 -16.52 16.04
C LYS A 438 8.45 -17.44 17.18
N GLY A 439 8.72 -17.05 18.42
CA GLY A 439 8.46 -17.85 19.61
C GLY A 439 7.02 -17.87 20.07
N ARG A 440 6.20 -16.88 19.64
CA ARG A 440 4.79 -16.69 20.04
C ARG A 440 4.59 -16.63 21.57
N LYS A 441 5.64 -16.15 22.30
CA LYS A 441 5.67 -16.04 23.76
C LYS A 441 5.26 -14.64 24.19
N PHE A 442 4.00 -14.29 23.97
CA PHE A 442 3.44 -12.99 24.33
C PHE A 442 1.94 -13.12 24.59
N GLU A 443 1.35 -12.11 25.23
CA GLU A 443 -0.09 -12.02 25.45
C GLU A 443 -0.71 -11.08 24.42
N ALA A 444 -0.19 -9.85 24.31
CA ALA A 444 -0.51 -8.90 23.25
C ALA A 444 0.73 -8.09 22.86
N THR A 445 0.72 -7.49 21.66
CA THR A 445 1.81 -6.64 21.18
C THR A 445 1.28 -5.54 20.28
N VAL A 446 1.91 -4.37 20.28
CA VAL A 446 1.63 -3.29 19.32
C VAL A 446 2.79 -3.19 18.35
N VAL A 447 2.50 -3.37 17.07
CA VAL A 447 3.41 -3.18 15.94
C VAL A 447 2.61 -2.81 14.70
N SER A 448 3.29 -2.43 13.62
CA SER A 448 2.71 -2.33 12.27
C SER A 448 3.18 -3.50 11.41
N LEU A 449 2.30 -4.05 10.60
CA LEU A 449 2.61 -5.07 9.60
C LEU A 449 2.36 -4.53 8.20
N ASP A 450 3.39 -4.56 7.38
CA ASP A 450 3.38 -4.14 5.99
C ASP A 450 3.12 -5.32 5.03
N SER A 451 2.94 -4.99 3.76
CA SER A 451 2.94 -5.90 2.63
C SER A 451 4.24 -5.77 1.83
N HIS A 452 4.69 -6.87 1.22
CA HIS A 452 5.81 -6.83 0.29
C HIS A 452 5.38 -6.41 -1.12
N GLY A 453 4.11 -6.61 -1.46
CA GLY A 453 3.50 -6.31 -2.74
C GLY A 453 2.14 -5.64 -2.59
N VAL A 454 1.40 -5.57 -3.70
CA VAL A 454 0.04 -5.01 -3.77
C VAL A 454 -1.04 -6.10 -3.83
N ALA A 455 -0.67 -7.36 -3.65
CA ALA A 455 -1.62 -8.46 -3.59
C ALA A 455 -2.30 -8.53 -2.22
N ALA A 456 -3.61 -8.75 -2.20
CA ALA A 456 -4.35 -8.93 -0.94
C ALA A 456 -3.87 -10.17 -0.17
N SER A 457 -3.48 -11.23 -0.90
CA SER A 457 -2.93 -12.46 -0.32
C SER A 457 -1.67 -12.22 0.52
N ASP A 458 -0.83 -11.22 0.20
CA ASP A 458 0.38 -10.90 0.97
C ASP A 458 0.08 -10.52 2.42
N LEU A 459 -1.01 -9.79 2.64
CA LEU A 459 -1.47 -9.40 3.98
C LEU A 459 -2.32 -10.48 4.65
N LEU A 460 -3.22 -11.11 3.89
CA LEU A 460 -4.26 -11.98 4.44
C LEU A 460 -3.79 -13.43 4.66
N ALA A 461 -2.82 -13.94 3.90
CA ALA A 461 -2.29 -15.30 4.06
C ALA A 461 -1.85 -15.61 5.50
N ARG A 462 -1.32 -14.62 6.21
CA ARG A 462 -0.77 -14.78 7.56
C ARG A 462 -1.78 -15.17 8.63
N PHE A 463 -3.09 -15.04 8.35
CA PHE A 463 -4.14 -15.36 9.31
C PHE A 463 -4.72 -16.77 9.14
N GLN A 464 -4.28 -17.53 8.11
CA GLN A 464 -4.64 -18.94 8.00
C GLN A 464 -4.13 -19.73 9.21
N SER A 465 -4.94 -20.68 9.68
CA SER A 465 -4.69 -21.43 10.91
C SER A 465 -3.37 -22.18 10.91
N ASP A 466 -2.90 -22.67 9.75
CA ASP A 466 -1.68 -23.45 9.57
C ASP A 466 -0.48 -22.63 9.02
N ASN A 467 -0.65 -21.34 8.77
CA ASN A 467 0.40 -20.50 8.20
C ASN A 467 1.52 -20.22 9.23
N ALA A 468 2.76 -20.44 8.84
CA ALA A 468 3.92 -20.18 9.69
C ALA A 468 4.05 -18.71 10.13
N LYS A 469 3.57 -17.76 9.33
CA LYS A 469 3.55 -16.32 9.63
C LYS A 469 2.40 -15.92 10.59
N ASN A 470 1.50 -16.85 10.95
CA ASN A 470 0.40 -16.61 11.89
C ASN A 470 0.93 -16.59 13.35
N PHE A 471 1.62 -15.53 13.70
CA PHE A 471 2.25 -15.41 15.03
C PHE A 471 1.24 -15.15 16.16
N ILE A 472 0.03 -14.68 15.81
CA ILE A 472 -1.05 -14.40 16.76
C ILE A 472 -1.87 -15.65 17.14
N ASN A 473 -1.58 -16.81 16.55
CA ASN A 473 -2.31 -18.06 16.76
C ASN A 473 -3.83 -17.94 16.51
N PHE A 474 -4.24 -17.07 15.58
CA PHE A 474 -5.63 -17.01 15.14
C PHE A 474 -6.00 -18.32 14.44
N SER A 475 -7.17 -18.88 14.73
CA SER A 475 -7.64 -20.13 14.12
C SER A 475 -9.14 -20.05 13.89
N SER A 476 -9.54 -20.11 12.62
CA SER A 476 -10.93 -20.04 12.19
C SER A 476 -11.13 -20.88 10.94
N GLU A 477 -11.93 -21.94 11.05
CA GLU A 477 -12.30 -22.76 9.87
C GLU A 477 -13.02 -21.93 8.81
N GLU A 478 -13.82 -20.93 9.24
CA GLU A 478 -14.53 -20.00 8.35
C GLU A 478 -13.54 -19.14 7.55
N TYR A 479 -12.51 -18.57 8.23
CA TYR A 479 -11.46 -17.80 7.58
C TYR A 479 -10.66 -18.64 6.60
N ASP A 480 -10.24 -19.83 7.00
CA ASP A 480 -9.45 -20.74 6.15
C ASP A 480 -10.24 -21.13 4.88
N ALA A 481 -11.57 -21.34 5.01
CA ALA A 481 -12.43 -21.64 3.87
C ALA A 481 -12.60 -20.40 2.95
N ALA A 482 -12.81 -19.21 3.52
CA ALA A 482 -12.92 -17.95 2.77
C ALA A 482 -11.62 -17.62 2.03
N TYR A 483 -10.47 -17.72 2.70
CA TYR A 483 -9.17 -17.48 2.09
C TYR A 483 -8.87 -18.49 0.97
N LYS A 484 -9.15 -19.76 1.18
CA LYS A 484 -9.01 -20.79 0.14
C LYS A 484 -9.90 -20.50 -1.07
N LYS A 485 -11.13 -20.03 -0.84
CA LYS A 485 -12.03 -19.58 -1.90
C LYS A 485 -11.42 -18.41 -2.66
N ALA A 486 -10.91 -17.39 -1.95
CA ALA A 486 -10.30 -16.21 -2.55
C ALA A 486 -9.15 -16.56 -3.50
N ILE A 487 -8.14 -17.32 -3.03
CA ILE A 487 -6.98 -17.69 -3.85
C ILE A 487 -7.29 -18.70 -4.97
N SER A 488 -8.45 -19.36 -4.96
CA SER A 488 -8.89 -20.29 -6.00
C SER A 488 -9.91 -19.70 -6.98
N THR A 489 -10.35 -18.47 -6.76
CA THR A 489 -11.30 -17.78 -7.63
C THR A 489 -10.55 -17.12 -8.77
N VAL A 490 -10.92 -17.46 -10.02
CA VAL A 490 -10.22 -16.99 -11.22
C VAL A 490 -10.80 -15.67 -11.75
N ASP A 491 -12.10 -15.40 -11.49
CA ASP A 491 -12.73 -14.13 -11.84
C ASP A 491 -12.22 -13.02 -10.90
N PRO A 492 -11.60 -11.92 -11.40
CA PRO A 492 -10.97 -10.92 -10.56
C PRO A 492 -11.95 -10.17 -9.63
N GLU A 493 -13.19 -9.90 -10.08
CA GLU A 493 -14.19 -9.23 -9.25
C GLU A 493 -14.66 -10.15 -8.13
N ALA A 494 -14.96 -11.41 -8.45
CA ALA A 494 -15.35 -12.41 -7.45
C ALA A 494 -14.22 -12.73 -6.46
N GLN A 495 -12.96 -12.67 -6.90
CA GLN A 495 -11.78 -12.83 -6.04
C GLN A 495 -11.65 -11.66 -5.07
N THR A 496 -11.78 -10.43 -5.56
CA THR A 496 -11.77 -9.22 -4.72
C THR A 496 -12.83 -9.33 -3.61
N GLU A 497 -14.06 -9.71 -3.95
CA GLU A 497 -15.13 -9.89 -2.97
C GLU A 497 -14.83 -11.04 -1.98
N ALA A 498 -14.16 -12.11 -2.42
CA ALA A 498 -13.77 -13.19 -1.52
C ALA A 498 -12.65 -12.76 -0.55
N PHE A 499 -11.72 -11.88 -0.96
CA PHE A 499 -10.76 -11.29 -0.02
C PHE A 499 -11.42 -10.32 0.97
N LYS A 500 -12.41 -9.54 0.55
CA LYS A 500 -13.21 -8.71 1.46
C LYS A 500 -14.00 -9.54 2.48
N GLU A 501 -14.48 -10.74 2.09
CA GLU A 501 -15.04 -11.70 3.03
C GLU A 501 -14.03 -12.11 4.12
N CYS A 502 -12.76 -12.33 3.75
CA CYS A 502 -11.68 -12.59 4.72
C CYS A 502 -11.51 -11.43 5.70
N GLU A 503 -11.50 -10.19 5.24
CA GLU A 503 -11.39 -9.01 6.11
C GLU A 503 -12.56 -8.89 7.08
N THR A 504 -13.77 -9.11 6.59
CA THR A 504 -14.99 -9.12 7.40
C THR A 504 -14.89 -10.14 8.54
N ILE A 505 -14.46 -11.37 8.24
CA ILE A 505 -14.28 -12.43 9.25
C ILE A 505 -13.22 -12.03 10.30
N LEU A 506 -12.08 -11.45 9.88
CA LEU A 506 -11.05 -10.98 10.81
C LEU A 506 -11.59 -9.92 11.78
N THR A 507 -12.42 -9.02 11.26
CA THR A 507 -13.04 -7.96 12.06
C THR A 507 -14.11 -8.53 12.99
N GLU A 508 -15.08 -9.30 12.48
CA GLU A 508 -16.19 -9.86 13.26
C GLU A 508 -15.69 -10.80 14.38
N GLN A 509 -14.67 -11.60 14.08
CA GLN A 509 -14.06 -12.49 15.05
C GLN A 509 -13.00 -11.79 15.94
N ALA A 510 -12.85 -10.45 15.76
CA ALA A 510 -11.90 -9.65 16.54
C ALA A 510 -10.52 -10.33 16.63
N ALA A 511 -9.97 -10.73 15.48
CA ALA A 511 -8.66 -11.39 15.44
C ALA A 511 -7.58 -10.53 16.11
N ASN A 512 -7.71 -9.18 15.96
CA ASN A 512 -6.89 -8.15 16.59
C ASN A 512 -7.73 -6.90 16.84
N VAL A 513 -7.19 -5.93 17.60
CA VAL A 513 -7.70 -4.56 17.60
C VAL A 513 -6.95 -3.79 16.52
N TYR A 514 -7.52 -3.71 15.31
CA TYR A 514 -6.96 -2.94 14.20
C TYR A 514 -7.12 -1.45 14.47
N ILE A 515 -6.09 -0.65 14.23
CA ILE A 515 -6.06 0.76 14.65
C ILE A 515 -5.96 1.67 13.42
N GLN A 516 -4.82 1.67 12.75
CA GLN A 516 -4.54 2.64 11.69
C GLN A 516 -3.45 2.16 10.74
N ASP A 517 -3.37 2.81 9.56
CA ASP A 517 -2.17 2.99 8.76
C ASP A 517 -1.57 4.35 9.17
N THR A 518 -0.39 4.36 9.76
CA THR A 518 0.25 5.58 10.25
C THR A 518 0.73 6.44 9.08
N SER A 519 0.73 7.77 9.23
CA SER A 519 1.39 8.63 8.26
C SER A 519 2.91 8.51 8.33
N SER A 520 3.53 8.54 7.16
CA SER A 520 4.96 8.68 6.95
C SER A 520 5.23 10.01 6.25
N PHE A 521 6.33 10.65 6.58
CA PHE A 521 6.68 11.94 6.01
C PHE A 521 8.00 11.88 5.27
N VAL A 522 8.07 12.63 4.18
CA VAL A 522 9.31 12.94 3.47
C VAL A 522 9.57 14.43 3.60
N ALA A 523 10.76 14.79 4.04
CA ALA A 523 11.21 16.18 4.06
C ALA A 523 12.28 16.40 3.01
N MET A 524 12.13 17.44 2.20
CA MET A 524 13.07 17.84 1.15
C MET A 524 13.47 19.29 1.29
N GLY A 525 14.67 19.64 0.84
CA GLY A 525 15.10 21.02 0.70
C GLY A 525 14.08 21.83 -0.11
N ALA A 526 13.96 23.12 0.17
CA ALA A 526 12.91 24.00 -0.39
C ALA A 526 12.88 24.08 -1.93
N ASP A 527 13.93 23.65 -2.59
CA ASP A 527 14.09 23.63 -4.05
C ASP A 527 13.88 22.25 -4.70
N TYR A 528 13.61 21.21 -3.90
CA TYR A 528 13.30 19.85 -4.39
C TYR A 528 11.81 19.54 -4.30
N TYR A 529 11.29 18.87 -5.33
CA TYR A 529 9.88 18.54 -5.53
C TYR A 529 9.71 17.16 -6.17
N GLY A 530 8.47 16.70 -6.35
CA GLY A 530 8.14 15.56 -7.20
C GLY A 530 8.25 14.20 -6.50
N TYR A 531 8.45 14.15 -5.18
CA TYR A 531 8.36 12.88 -4.47
C TYR A 531 6.94 12.34 -4.53
N VAL A 532 6.80 11.05 -4.83
CA VAL A 532 5.51 10.36 -4.95
C VAL A 532 5.51 9.13 -4.07
N TYR A 533 4.44 8.95 -3.30
CA TYR A 533 4.23 7.72 -2.53
C TYR A 533 3.67 6.62 -3.43
N TYR A 534 4.06 5.40 -3.12
CA TYR A 534 3.55 4.16 -3.70
C TYR A 534 2.83 3.36 -2.61
N PRO A 535 1.89 2.44 -2.94
CA PRO A 535 1.33 1.51 -1.95
C PRO A 535 2.33 0.40 -1.57
N LEU A 536 3.60 0.71 -1.61
CA LEU A 536 4.77 -0.13 -1.33
C LEU A 536 5.77 0.66 -0.50
N TYR A 537 6.62 -0.05 0.24
CA TYR A 537 7.75 0.56 0.93
C TYR A 537 8.91 0.77 -0.06
N VAL A 538 8.82 1.82 -0.86
CA VAL A 538 9.83 2.19 -1.87
C VAL A 538 10.00 3.71 -1.93
N ALA A 539 11.14 4.17 -2.45
CA ALA A 539 11.37 5.57 -2.78
C ALA A 539 11.79 5.68 -4.26
N ASP A 540 10.96 6.34 -5.06
CA ASP A 540 11.24 6.59 -6.48
C ASP A 540 11.99 7.91 -6.64
N PHE A 541 13.32 7.84 -6.71
CA PHE A 541 14.15 9.03 -6.90
C PHE A 541 14.13 9.56 -8.34
N ALA A 542 13.60 8.80 -9.30
CA ALA A 542 13.51 9.25 -10.70
C ALA A 542 12.51 10.40 -10.88
N LYS A 543 11.53 10.51 -9.98
CA LYS A 543 10.51 11.55 -9.99
C LYS A 543 10.92 12.83 -9.26
N VAL A 544 11.98 12.81 -8.46
CA VAL A 544 12.46 13.98 -7.71
C VAL A 544 13.20 14.93 -8.64
N TYR A 545 12.86 16.23 -8.58
CA TYR A 545 13.38 17.27 -9.46
C TYR A 545 13.56 18.62 -8.75
N LYS A 546 14.25 19.55 -9.41
CA LYS A 546 14.21 20.98 -9.12
C LYS A 546 13.53 21.71 -10.27
N PHE A 547 13.00 22.91 -10.00
CA PHE A 547 12.57 23.79 -11.10
C PHE A 547 13.77 24.44 -11.79
N ALA A 548 13.62 24.74 -13.06
CA ALA A 548 14.58 25.57 -13.79
C ALA A 548 14.61 26.98 -13.17
N GLU A 549 15.84 27.53 -12.97
CA GLU A 549 16.06 28.89 -12.49
C GLU A 549 15.55 29.94 -13.51
#